data_fdd568556ef82a4ffbdab775395d0623
#
_entry.id   fdd568556ef82a4ffbdab775395d0623
#
_cell.length_a   1.000
_cell.length_b   1.000
_cell.length_c   1.000
_cell.angle_alpha   90.00
_cell.angle_beta   90.00
_cell.angle_gamma   90.00
#
_symmetry.space_group_name_H-M   'P 1'
#
loop_
_entity.id
_entity.type
_entity.pdbx_description
1 polymer ?
#
loop_
_entity_poly.entity_id
_entity_poly.type
_entity_poly.pdbx_seq_one_letter_code
_entity_poly.pdbx_strand_id
1 'polypeptide(L)'
;ASYRGGFADWLDLSWFRGADWGIAREALYNVTTGELLTGEDDSAVSACGVGVACLQSRQDSRSILYDLNGGEAVELGRFDRAVNTYTPGCVVLSGSDDPDSPYTLIDLDSGEKTAVQRYDTDYRSGNVAVLTTDNILKVYDGTTGALLTDVEAAPVEEAQYISVTALPDGYALLQYNDENYDTLAIQTYGGEGLLWSSAGEAEQYTYASYLTNTANGPLL
;
A
#
# COMPACT_ATOMS: atom_id res chain seq x y z
N ALA A 1 32.04 4.05 -17.74
CA ALA A 1 32.23 2.64 -18.12
C ALA A 1 30.98 2.20 -18.86
N SER A 2 31.10 1.94 -20.18
CA SER A 2 29.97 1.48 -20.99
C SER A 2 29.60 0.05 -20.60
N TYR A 3 28.51 -0.14 -19.90
CA TYR A 3 27.87 -1.45 -19.72
C TYR A 3 27.20 -1.83 -21.06
N ARG A 4 27.88 -2.63 -21.86
CA ARG A 4 27.30 -3.33 -23.00
C ARG A 4 26.94 -4.73 -22.55
N GLY A 5 25.68 -4.99 -22.32
CA GLY A 5 25.17 -6.34 -22.11
C GLY A 5 23.86 -6.37 -21.36
N GLY A 6 22.78 -6.71 -22.06
CA GLY A 6 21.56 -7.26 -21.44
C GLY A 6 20.75 -6.36 -20.52
N PHE A 7 20.76 -5.06 -20.70
CA PHE A 7 19.99 -4.15 -19.83
C PHE A 7 18.46 -4.35 -19.94
N ALA A 8 17.96 -4.82 -21.08
CA ALA A 8 16.53 -4.98 -21.31
C ALA A 8 15.86 -6.07 -20.42
N ASP A 9 16.64 -7.03 -19.98
CA ASP A 9 16.10 -8.15 -19.17
C ASP A 9 16.04 -7.83 -17.66
N TRP A 10 16.52 -6.66 -17.22
CA TRP A 10 16.66 -6.28 -15.81
C TRP A 10 15.83 -5.05 -15.40
N LEU A 11 15.21 -4.38 -16.37
CA LEU A 11 14.38 -3.20 -16.13
C LEU A 11 12.92 -3.64 -16.05
N ASP A 12 12.36 -3.70 -14.87
CA ASP A 12 10.91 -3.80 -14.70
C ASP A 12 10.28 -2.41 -14.85
N LEU A 13 10.19 -1.94 -16.12
CA LEU A 13 9.60 -0.64 -16.46
C LEU A 13 8.09 -0.58 -16.22
N SER A 14 7.46 -1.70 -15.84
CA SER A 14 6.02 -1.77 -15.62
C SER A 14 5.57 -0.94 -14.42
N TRP A 15 6.44 -0.72 -13.46
CA TRP A 15 6.16 -0.01 -12.21
C TRP A 15 6.18 1.52 -12.33
N PHE A 16 6.85 2.06 -13.34
CA PHE A 16 7.02 3.50 -13.54
C PHE A 16 6.39 3.96 -14.86
N ARG A 17 5.12 3.61 -15.11
CA ARG A 17 4.42 4.03 -16.33
C ARG A 17 4.43 5.54 -16.46
N GLY A 18 5.06 6.03 -17.53
CA GLY A 18 5.16 7.45 -17.85
C GLY A 18 6.38 8.16 -17.26
N ALA A 19 7.21 7.48 -16.47
CA ALA A 19 8.48 8.01 -15.99
C ALA A 19 9.65 7.48 -16.81
N ASP A 20 10.70 8.30 -16.97
CA ASP A 20 11.95 7.91 -17.63
C ASP A 20 12.86 7.04 -16.74
N TRP A 21 12.34 6.57 -15.64
CA TRP A 21 13.04 5.82 -14.60
C TRP A 21 12.68 4.35 -14.58
N GLY A 22 13.65 3.51 -14.27
CA GLY A 22 13.50 2.08 -14.08
C GLY A 22 14.35 1.57 -12.92
N ILE A 23 14.08 0.34 -12.50
CA ILE A 23 14.86 -0.35 -11.48
C ILE A 23 15.94 -1.18 -12.17
N ALA A 24 17.20 -0.99 -11.77
CA ALA A 24 18.34 -1.77 -12.22
C ALA A 24 19.06 -2.35 -11.01
N ARG A 25 18.73 -3.59 -10.63
CA ARG A 25 19.23 -4.24 -9.41
C ARG A 25 18.90 -3.43 -8.14
N GLU A 26 19.89 -2.74 -7.60
CA GLU A 26 19.84 -2.01 -6.33
C GLU A 26 19.85 -0.50 -6.55
N ALA A 27 19.51 -0.05 -7.75
CA ALA A 27 19.57 1.36 -8.14
C ALA A 27 18.35 1.77 -8.97
N LEU A 28 18.02 3.05 -8.92
CA LEU A 28 17.11 3.70 -9.86
C LEU A 28 17.94 4.22 -11.03
N TYR A 29 17.50 3.96 -12.25
CA TYR A 29 18.17 4.35 -13.46
C TYR A 29 17.24 5.19 -14.36
N ASN A 30 17.68 6.38 -14.72
CA ASN A 30 16.99 7.20 -15.72
C ASN A 30 17.42 6.78 -17.13
N VAL A 31 16.49 6.22 -17.91
CA VAL A 31 16.77 5.68 -19.24
C VAL A 31 17.07 6.76 -20.28
N THR A 32 16.62 7.98 -20.05
CA THR A 32 16.81 9.13 -20.94
C THR A 32 18.11 9.86 -20.66
N THR A 33 18.39 10.17 -19.39
CA THR A 33 19.60 10.93 -19.01
C THR A 33 20.80 10.03 -18.71
N GLY A 34 20.58 8.76 -18.41
CA GLY A 34 21.59 7.83 -17.93
C GLY A 34 21.99 8.05 -16.46
N GLU A 35 21.25 8.86 -15.73
CA GLU A 35 21.46 9.07 -14.31
C GLU A 35 21.24 7.79 -13.53
N LEU A 36 22.05 7.58 -12.49
CA LEU A 36 21.94 6.45 -11.58
C LEU A 36 21.85 6.96 -10.16
N LEU A 37 20.73 6.66 -9.49
CA LEU A 37 20.57 6.88 -8.05
C LEU A 37 20.79 5.56 -7.33
N THR A 38 21.82 5.54 -6.50
CA THR A 38 22.12 4.42 -5.59
C THR A 38 21.85 4.85 -4.17
N GLY A 39 21.30 3.95 -3.36
CA GLY A 39 21.26 4.17 -1.91
C GLY A 39 22.66 4.09 -1.30
N GLU A 40 22.77 4.52 -0.05
CA GLU A 40 23.94 4.25 0.76
C GLU A 40 23.99 2.72 0.98
N ASP A 41 25.17 2.13 0.81
CA ASP A 41 25.53 0.73 1.00
C ASP A 41 24.38 -0.31 0.98
N ASP A 42 24.37 -1.15 -0.07
CA ASP A 42 23.53 -2.36 -0.15
C ASP A 42 22.01 -2.09 -0.03
N SER A 43 21.52 -1.06 -0.72
CA SER A 43 20.11 -0.71 -0.72
C SER A 43 19.30 -1.60 -1.67
N ALA A 44 18.07 -1.93 -1.29
CA ALA A 44 17.06 -2.49 -2.18
C ALA A 44 16.17 -1.40 -2.75
N VAL A 45 15.73 -1.57 -4.00
CA VAL A 45 14.77 -0.66 -4.65
C VAL A 45 13.41 -1.35 -4.71
N SER A 46 12.37 -0.63 -4.35
CA SER A 46 10.99 -1.09 -4.52
C SER A 46 10.10 0.05 -5.01
N ALA A 47 8.99 -0.30 -5.67
CA ALA A 47 7.92 0.63 -5.97
C ALA A 47 7.03 0.76 -4.73
N CYS A 48 6.65 1.99 -4.38
CA CYS A 48 5.80 2.26 -3.22
C CYS A 48 4.48 2.93 -3.60
N GLY A 49 4.32 3.32 -4.86
CA GLY A 49 3.13 3.97 -5.40
C GLY A 49 3.31 4.25 -6.89
N VAL A 50 2.37 4.93 -7.51
CA VAL A 50 2.44 5.30 -8.92
C VAL A 50 3.54 6.35 -9.09
N GLY A 51 4.61 5.98 -9.81
CA GLY A 51 5.77 6.85 -10.04
C GLY A 51 6.60 7.16 -8.80
N VAL A 52 6.42 6.40 -7.71
CA VAL A 52 7.19 6.58 -6.47
C VAL A 52 8.03 5.35 -6.17
N ALA A 53 9.31 5.56 -5.99
CA ALA A 53 10.26 4.52 -5.63
C ALA A 53 10.84 4.72 -4.23
N CYS A 54 11.18 3.61 -3.59
CA CYS A 54 11.83 3.54 -2.31
C CYS A 54 13.21 2.91 -2.47
N LEU A 55 14.24 3.60 -1.98
CA LEU A 55 15.56 3.04 -1.70
C LEU A 55 15.62 2.67 -0.23
N GLN A 56 15.73 1.38 0.06
CA GLN A 56 15.78 0.87 1.42
C GLN A 56 17.14 0.27 1.73
N SER A 57 17.77 0.69 2.81
CA SER A 57 18.98 0.07 3.34
C SER A 57 18.68 -1.32 3.90
N ARG A 58 19.46 -2.31 3.50
CA ARG A 58 19.34 -3.69 4.03
C ARG A 58 19.94 -3.85 5.43
N GLN A 59 20.74 -2.89 5.87
CA GLN A 59 21.43 -2.98 7.16
C GLN A 59 20.57 -2.52 8.33
N ASP A 60 19.85 -1.41 8.15
CA ASP A 60 19.11 -0.76 9.23
C ASP A 60 17.67 -0.40 8.86
N SER A 61 17.18 -0.90 7.72
CA SER A 61 15.82 -0.69 7.22
C SER A 61 15.43 0.77 6.97
N ARG A 62 16.37 1.73 7.02
CA ARG A 62 16.09 3.11 6.63
C ARG A 62 15.67 3.19 5.18
N SER A 63 14.73 4.06 4.90
CA SER A 63 14.13 4.21 3.57
C SER A 63 14.15 5.67 3.12
N ILE A 64 14.40 5.86 1.81
CA ILE A 64 14.29 7.15 1.16
C ILE A 64 13.27 7.00 0.02
N LEU A 65 12.24 7.84 0.03
CA LEU A 65 11.24 7.91 -1.03
C LEU A 65 11.61 8.95 -2.07
N TYR A 66 11.42 8.59 -3.35
CA TYR A 66 11.60 9.47 -4.48
C TYR A 66 10.36 9.51 -5.37
N ASP A 67 9.90 10.74 -5.70
CA ASP A 67 8.98 10.97 -6.82
C ASP A 67 9.76 11.01 -8.13
N LEU A 68 9.33 10.21 -9.08
CA LEU A 68 9.94 10.05 -10.40
C LEU A 68 9.07 10.57 -11.56
N ASN A 69 7.89 11.14 -11.25
CA ASN A 69 6.92 11.54 -12.29
C ASN A 69 7.37 12.76 -13.12
N GLY A 70 8.25 13.58 -12.61
CA GLY A 70 8.72 14.81 -13.26
C GLY A 70 9.97 14.66 -14.15
N GLY A 71 10.45 13.42 -14.36
CA GLY A 71 11.69 13.19 -15.12
C GLY A 71 12.97 13.33 -14.29
N GLU A 72 13.03 14.20 -13.31
CA GLU A 72 14.04 14.25 -12.26
C GLU A 72 13.54 13.51 -11.02
N ALA A 73 14.46 12.86 -10.28
CA ALA A 73 14.09 12.23 -9.01
C ALA A 73 14.05 13.28 -7.91
N VAL A 74 12.88 13.43 -7.30
CA VAL A 74 12.67 14.36 -6.16
C VAL A 74 12.54 13.56 -4.88
N GLU A 75 13.40 13.83 -3.90
CA GLU A 75 13.29 13.18 -2.59
C GLU A 75 12.05 13.68 -1.86
N LEU A 76 11.13 12.75 -1.53
CA LEU A 76 9.89 13.00 -0.81
C LEU A 76 10.07 12.91 0.71
N GLY A 77 10.97 12.05 1.18
CA GLY A 77 11.21 11.88 2.60
C GLY A 77 12.16 10.74 2.93
N ARG A 78 12.65 10.78 4.18
CA ARG A 78 13.51 9.76 4.78
C ARG A 78 12.85 9.19 6.03
N PHE A 79 12.85 7.88 6.14
CA PHE A 79 12.23 7.14 7.24
C PHE A 79 13.25 6.20 7.87
N ASP A 80 13.17 6.04 9.18
CA ASP A 80 14.01 5.12 9.97
C ASP A 80 13.55 3.66 9.92
N ARG A 81 12.51 3.38 9.15
CA ARG A 81 11.89 2.06 8.95
C ARG A 81 11.63 1.80 7.47
N ALA A 82 11.36 0.54 7.15
CA ALA A 82 10.97 0.16 5.80
C ALA A 82 9.62 0.78 5.42
N VAL A 83 9.56 1.39 4.25
CA VAL A 83 8.31 1.83 3.63
C VAL A 83 7.65 0.65 2.95
N ASN A 84 6.40 0.37 3.31
CA ASN A 84 5.60 -0.68 2.69
C ASN A 84 4.75 -0.14 1.56
N THR A 85 4.16 1.05 1.75
CA THR A 85 3.37 1.71 0.72
C THR A 85 3.32 3.22 0.96
N TYR A 86 2.95 3.96 -0.08
CA TYR A 86 2.90 5.41 -0.10
C TYR A 86 1.73 5.89 -0.95
N THR A 87 1.10 6.96 -0.51
CA THR A 87 0.30 7.87 -1.34
C THR A 87 0.76 9.31 -1.08
N PRO A 88 0.36 10.30 -1.88
CA PRO A 88 0.63 11.71 -1.55
C PRO A 88 0.12 12.13 -0.17
N GLY A 89 -0.85 11.43 0.40
CA GLY A 89 -1.45 11.71 1.71
C GLY A 89 -0.90 10.90 2.87
N CYS A 90 -0.30 9.72 2.63
CA CYS A 90 0.19 8.89 3.73
C CYS A 90 1.33 7.95 3.35
N VAL A 91 2.04 7.50 4.38
CA VAL A 91 3.05 6.44 4.30
C VAL A 91 2.71 5.36 5.32
N VAL A 92 2.80 4.10 4.92
CA VAL A 92 2.74 2.95 5.85
C VAL A 92 4.13 2.37 6.00
N LEU A 93 4.62 2.36 7.22
CA LEU A 93 5.94 1.84 7.60
C LEU A 93 5.83 0.46 8.24
N SER A 94 6.84 -0.38 8.04
CA SER A 94 7.02 -1.63 8.78
C SER A 94 7.34 -1.35 10.24
N GLY A 95 6.67 -2.09 11.14
CA GLY A 95 6.87 -1.94 12.58
C GLY A 95 6.13 -0.74 13.18
N SER A 96 5.95 -0.80 14.47
CA SER A 96 5.28 0.22 15.28
C SER A 96 5.98 0.34 16.63
N ASP A 97 5.76 1.45 17.33
CA ASP A 97 6.13 1.59 18.74
C ASP A 97 5.14 0.82 19.65
N ASP A 98 3.98 0.46 19.11
CA ASP A 98 3.01 -0.43 19.74
C ASP A 98 3.40 -1.90 19.47
N PRO A 99 3.69 -2.71 20.52
CA PRO A 99 4.10 -4.10 20.35
C PRO A 99 3.03 -5.00 19.70
N ASP A 100 1.76 -4.60 19.78
CA ASP A 100 0.63 -5.33 19.21
C ASP A 100 0.32 -4.92 17.78
N SER A 101 1.06 -3.95 17.22
CA SER A 101 0.86 -3.44 15.87
C SER A 101 2.06 -3.75 14.97
N PRO A 102 1.84 -4.39 13.80
CA PRO A 102 2.93 -4.67 12.86
C PRO A 102 3.34 -3.47 12.00
N TYR A 103 2.54 -2.39 11.97
CA TYR A 103 2.78 -1.26 11.08
C TYR A 103 2.48 0.08 11.74
N THR A 104 3.02 1.16 11.15
CA THR A 104 2.71 2.56 11.50
C THR A 104 2.22 3.28 10.25
N LEU A 105 1.06 3.90 10.33
CA LEU A 105 0.61 4.92 9.38
C LEU A 105 1.19 6.27 9.78
N ILE A 106 1.73 7.02 8.83
CA ILE A 106 2.04 8.44 8.97
C ILE A 106 1.13 9.19 8.01
N ASP A 107 0.26 10.02 8.54
CA ASP A 107 -0.48 11.01 7.77
C ASP A 107 0.48 12.15 7.40
N LEU A 108 0.64 12.44 6.12
CA LEU A 108 1.65 13.39 5.67
C LEU A 108 1.22 14.84 5.80
N ASP A 109 -0.07 15.10 5.90
CA ASP A 109 -0.59 16.46 6.10
C ASP A 109 -0.45 16.91 7.56
N SER A 110 -0.78 16.04 8.50
CA SER A 110 -0.73 16.33 9.94
C SER A 110 0.57 15.90 10.62
N GLY A 111 1.30 14.94 10.04
CA GLY A 111 2.43 14.25 10.67
C GLY A 111 2.02 13.28 11.77
N GLU A 112 0.73 13.01 11.94
CA GLU A 112 0.22 12.08 12.93
C GLU A 112 0.67 10.65 12.63
N LYS A 113 1.05 9.93 13.69
CA LYS A 113 1.43 8.51 13.64
C LYS A 113 0.36 7.67 14.32
N THR A 114 -0.13 6.67 13.59
CA THR A 114 -1.17 5.77 14.08
C THR A 114 -0.70 4.32 13.94
N ALA A 115 -0.96 3.50 14.97
CA ALA A 115 -0.70 2.07 14.94
C ALA A 115 -1.70 1.37 13.99
N VAL A 116 -1.20 0.51 13.11
CA VAL A 116 -1.99 -0.16 12.07
C VAL A 116 -1.87 -1.66 12.18
N GLN A 117 -2.99 -2.35 12.24
CA GLN A 117 -3.01 -3.81 12.28
C GLN A 117 -2.96 -4.44 10.89
N ARG A 118 -3.59 -3.80 9.87
CA ARG A 118 -3.61 -4.29 8.48
C ARG A 118 -3.63 -3.13 7.49
N TYR A 119 -3.05 -3.37 6.33
CA TYR A 119 -3.16 -2.46 5.19
C TYR A 119 -3.16 -3.25 3.89
N ASP A 120 -3.60 -2.61 2.82
CA ASP A 120 -3.51 -3.08 1.45
C ASP A 120 -3.40 -1.90 0.48
N THR A 121 -2.90 -2.17 -0.72
CA THR A 121 -2.78 -1.18 -1.79
C THR A 121 -3.40 -1.76 -3.06
N ASP A 122 -4.40 -1.08 -3.61
CA ASP A 122 -4.88 -1.40 -4.94
C ASP A 122 -3.84 -0.99 -6.00
N TYR A 123 -3.21 -1.98 -6.63
CA TYR A 123 -2.14 -1.76 -7.60
C TYR A 123 -2.58 -1.02 -8.87
N ARG A 124 -3.89 -0.84 -9.11
CA ARG A 124 -4.44 -0.15 -10.29
C ARG A 124 -4.66 1.34 -10.03
N SER A 125 -5.31 1.66 -8.93
CA SER A 125 -5.60 3.04 -8.53
C SER A 125 -4.49 3.63 -7.66
N GLY A 126 -3.70 2.78 -7.00
CA GLY A 126 -2.74 3.19 -5.98
C GLY A 126 -3.41 3.53 -4.63
N ASN A 127 -4.74 3.34 -4.51
CA ASN A 127 -5.44 3.58 -3.25
C ASN A 127 -4.85 2.72 -2.14
N VAL A 128 -4.72 3.32 -0.96
CA VAL A 128 -4.22 2.64 0.24
C VAL A 128 -5.34 2.57 1.26
N ALA A 129 -5.69 1.34 1.67
CA ALA A 129 -6.61 1.09 2.77
C ALA A 129 -5.83 0.61 3.99
N VAL A 130 -6.09 1.21 5.15
CA VAL A 130 -5.49 0.82 6.43
C VAL A 130 -6.57 0.60 7.48
N LEU A 131 -6.38 -0.44 8.29
CA LEU A 131 -7.19 -0.68 9.49
C LEU A 131 -6.29 -0.46 10.71
N THR A 132 -6.64 0.53 11.53
CA THR A 132 -5.88 0.86 12.75
C THR A 132 -6.13 -0.15 13.85
N THR A 133 -5.31 -0.13 14.91
CA THR A 133 -5.53 -0.96 16.11
C THR A 133 -6.82 -0.60 16.84
N ASP A 134 -7.31 0.62 16.69
CA ASP A 134 -8.59 1.08 17.25
C ASP A 134 -9.79 0.78 16.34
N ASN A 135 -9.61 -0.09 15.32
CA ASN A 135 -10.62 -0.47 14.33
C ASN A 135 -11.13 0.70 13.47
N ILE A 136 -10.34 1.73 13.26
CA ILE A 136 -10.67 2.77 12.29
C ILE A 136 -10.14 2.34 10.92
N LEU A 137 -11.05 2.28 9.94
CA LEU A 137 -10.71 2.03 8.55
C LEU A 137 -10.53 3.36 7.82
N LYS A 138 -9.34 3.58 7.27
CA LYS A 138 -9.02 4.75 6.45
C LYS A 138 -8.68 4.31 5.04
N VAL A 139 -9.17 5.03 4.03
CA VAL A 139 -8.81 4.80 2.62
C VAL A 139 -8.34 6.11 2.03
N TYR A 140 -7.14 6.10 1.49
CA TYR A 140 -6.51 7.24 0.82
C TYR A 140 -6.51 7.05 -0.69
N ASP A 141 -6.80 8.12 -1.42
CA ASP A 141 -6.67 8.16 -2.88
C ASP A 141 -5.20 8.08 -3.30
N GLY A 142 -4.89 7.12 -4.18
CA GLY A 142 -3.52 6.86 -4.61
C GLY A 142 -2.89 7.95 -5.47
N THR A 143 -3.72 8.84 -6.04
CA THR A 143 -3.27 9.92 -6.93
C THR A 143 -3.16 11.26 -6.21
N THR A 144 -4.19 11.58 -5.43
CA THR A 144 -4.31 12.89 -4.78
C THR A 144 -3.88 12.89 -3.31
N GLY A 145 -3.85 11.70 -2.68
CA GLY A 145 -3.63 11.54 -1.25
C GLY A 145 -4.83 11.89 -0.38
N ALA A 146 -5.95 12.26 -0.98
CA ALA A 146 -7.15 12.63 -0.22
C ALA A 146 -7.65 11.44 0.61
N LEU A 147 -8.03 11.70 1.85
CA LEU A 147 -8.70 10.72 2.70
C LEU A 147 -10.16 10.58 2.22
N LEU A 148 -10.47 9.44 1.60
CA LEU A 148 -11.78 9.14 0.99
C LEU A 148 -12.74 8.46 1.97
N THR A 149 -12.20 7.68 2.90
CA THR A 149 -12.97 6.96 3.92
C THR A 149 -12.25 7.06 5.26
N ASP A 150 -12.99 7.40 6.31
CA ASP A 150 -12.52 7.45 7.70
C ASP A 150 -13.68 7.04 8.60
N VAL A 151 -13.79 5.74 8.89
CA VAL A 151 -14.96 5.18 9.54
C VAL A 151 -14.57 4.08 10.55
N GLU A 152 -15.36 3.90 11.57
CA GLU A 152 -15.20 2.78 12.49
C GLU A 152 -15.67 1.47 11.84
N ALA A 153 -14.80 0.46 11.81
CA ALA A 153 -15.14 -0.86 11.31
C ALA A 153 -15.99 -1.60 12.35
N ALA A 154 -17.10 -2.18 11.90
CA ALA A 154 -17.98 -2.96 12.77
C ALA A 154 -17.27 -4.26 13.20
N PRO A 155 -17.19 -4.52 14.50
CA PRO A 155 -16.53 -5.73 14.99
C PRO A 155 -17.30 -6.99 14.60
N VAL A 156 -16.57 -8.09 14.39
CA VAL A 156 -17.13 -9.43 14.19
C VAL A 156 -16.69 -10.31 15.34
N GLU A 157 -17.66 -10.85 16.08
CA GLU A 157 -17.40 -11.75 17.20
C GLU A 157 -16.63 -12.99 16.73
N GLU A 158 -15.74 -13.50 17.58
CA GLU A 158 -14.92 -14.70 17.33
C GLU A 158 -13.86 -14.54 16.20
N ALA A 159 -13.76 -13.38 15.55
CA ALA A 159 -12.74 -13.16 14.53
C ALA A 159 -11.33 -13.14 15.16
N GLN A 160 -10.46 -13.97 14.62
CA GLN A 160 -9.05 -14.06 15.03
C GLN A 160 -8.13 -13.37 14.01
N TYR A 161 -8.56 -13.38 12.74
CA TYR A 161 -7.78 -12.81 11.65
C TYR A 161 -8.64 -11.84 10.84
N ILE A 162 -8.03 -10.72 10.48
CA ILE A 162 -8.67 -9.70 9.65
C ILE A 162 -7.74 -9.44 8.46
N SER A 163 -8.30 -9.39 7.27
CA SER A 163 -7.63 -8.88 6.09
C SER A 163 -8.35 -7.65 5.56
N VAL A 164 -7.58 -6.74 4.98
CA VAL A 164 -8.06 -5.53 4.31
C VAL A 164 -7.79 -5.69 2.83
N THR A 165 -8.71 -5.25 1.98
CA THR A 165 -8.49 -5.10 0.54
C THR A 165 -8.88 -3.70 0.14
N ALA A 166 -7.94 -2.94 -0.43
CA ALA A 166 -8.18 -1.64 -1.00
C ALA A 166 -8.92 -1.79 -2.34
N LEU A 167 -9.92 -0.96 -2.55
CA LEU A 167 -10.72 -0.93 -3.77
C LEU A 167 -10.66 0.47 -4.38
N PRO A 168 -10.98 0.63 -5.68
CA PRO A 168 -11.13 1.94 -6.30
C PRO A 168 -12.19 2.81 -5.61
N ASP A 169 -12.17 4.11 -5.94
CA ASP A 169 -13.17 5.08 -5.52
C ASP A 169 -13.37 5.20 -3.98
N GLY A 170 -12.33 4.86 -3.21
CA GLY A 170 -12.35 4.99 -1.76
C GLY A 170 -13.09 3.87 -1.02
N TYR A 171 -13.42 2.79 -1.70
CA TYR A 171 -13.99 1.62 -1.05
C TYR A 171 -12.90 0.72 -0.46
N ALA A 172 -13.30 -0.06 0.54
CA ALA A 172 -12.48 -1.14 1.08
C ALA A 172 -13.32 -2.33 1.48
N LEU A 173 -12.70 -3.51 1.48
CA LEU A 173 -13.30 -4.74 1.95
C LEU A 173 -12.51 -5.24 3.15
N LEU A 174 -13.22 -5.62 4.20
CA LEU A 174 -12.69 -6.34 5.34
C LEU A 174 -13.19 -7.78 5.31
N GLN A 175 -12.29 -8.75 5.44
CA GLN A 175 -12.64 -10.15 5.62
C GLN A 175 -12.19 -10.60 7.01
N TYR A 176 -13.11 -11.19 7.75
CA TYR A 176 -12.92 -11.69 9.10
C TYR A 176 -12.93 -13.21 9.11
N ASN A 177 -11.93 -13.81 9.69
CA ASN A 177 -11.79 -15.27 9.76
C ASN A 177 -11.61 -15.73 11.20
N ASP A 178 -12.05 -16.95 11.50
CA ASP A 178 -11.82 -17.62 12.76
C ASP A 178 -10.38 -18.18 12.90
N GLU A 179 -10.12 -18.95 13.95
CA GLU A 179 -8.85 -19.60 14.23
C GLU A 179 -8.45 -20.66 13.18
N ASN A 180 -9.42 -21.21 12.44
CA ASN A 180 -9.22 -22.19 11.37
C ASN A 180 -9.10 -21.56 9.97
N TYR A 181 -9.13 -20.23 9.89
CA TYR A 181 -9.19 -19.44 8.67
C TYR A 181 -10.52 -19.57 7.89
N ASP A 182 -11.58 -20.08 8.54
CA ASP A 182 -12.91 -20.05 7.97
C ASP A 182 -13.48 -18.63 8.01
N THR A 183 -14.11 -18.20 6.91
CA THR A 183 -14.64 -16.84 6.81
C THR A 183 -15.91 -16.69 7.65
N LEU A 184 -15.86 -15.82 8.66
CA LEU A 184 -17.00 -15.47 9.51
C LEU A 184 -17.83 -14.35 8.89
N ALA A 185 -17.18 -13.35 8.29
CA ALA A 185 -17.85 -12.24 7.65
C ALA A 185 -16.99 -11.58 6.59
N ILE A 186 -17.65 -10.99 5.60
CA ILE A 186 -17.09 -10.03 4.65
C ILE A 186 -17.90 -8.75 4.79
N GLN A 187 -17.22 -7.62 4.90
CA GLN A 187 -17.83 -6.31 5.04
C GLN A 187 -17.25 -5.35 4.02
N THR A 188 -18.10 -4.58 3.35
CA THR A 188 -17.68 -3.54 2.41
C THR A 188 -17.96 -2.17 2.99
N TYR A 189 -16.99 -1.28 2.89
CA TYR A 189 -17.03 0.08 3.41
C TYR A 189 -16.80 1.11 2.31
N GLY A 190 -17.33 2.30 2.55
CA GLY A 190 -17.07 3.52 1.80
C GLY A 190 -17.15 4.74 2.72
N GLY A 191 -17.09 5.95 2.17
CA GLY A 191 -17.05 7.19 2.95
C GLY A 191 -18.24 7.40 3.90
N GLU A 192 -19.37 6.71 3.68
CA GLU A 192 -20.56 6.76 4.55
C GLU A 192 -20.59 5.65 5.61
N GLY A 193 -19.58 4.79 5.67
CA GLY A 193 -19.48 3.68 6.63
C GLY A 193 -19.71 2.31 6.02
N LEU A 194 -20.25 1.39 6.81
CA LEU A 194 -20.57 0.02 6.40
C LEU A 194 -21.68 0.04 5.34
N LEU A 195 -21.38 -0.45 4.14
CA LEU A 195 -22.31 -0.52 3.02
C LEU A 195 -23.01 -1.88 2.94
N TRP A 196 -22.28 -2.94 3.25
CA TRP A 196 -22.78 -4.30 3.21
C TRP A 196 -21.98 -5.23 4.13
N SER A 197 -22.65 -6.27 4.64
CA SER A 197 -22.03 -7.30 5.47
C SER A 197 -22.68 -8.66 5.20
N SER A 198 -21.86 -9.70 5.09
CA SER A 198 -22.32 -11.10 5.03
C SER A 198 -22.51 -11.73 6.41
N ALA A 199 -22.34 -10.98 7.49
CA ALA A 199 -22.47 -11.52 8.85
C ALA A 199 -23.84 -12.18 9.06
N GLY A 200 -23.85 -13.48 9.35
CA GLY A 200 -25.07 -14.29 9.47
C GLY A 200 -25.45 -15.11 8.22
N GLU A 201 -24.78 -14.93 7.09
CA GLU A 201 -24.97 -15.71 5.85
C GLU A 201 -23.76 -16.62 5.52
N ALA A 202 -22.88 -16.83 6.47
CA ALA A 202 -21.52 -17.40 6.29
C ALA A 202 -21.49 -18.87 5.77
N GLU A 203 -22.60 -19.58 5.72
CA GLU A 203 -22.61 -20.98 5.24
C GLU A 203 -22.37 -21.14 3.73
N GLN A 204 -22.30 -20.07 2.94
CA GLN A 204 -22.20 -20.15 1.48
C GLN A 204 -20.90 -19.60 0.84
N TYR A 205 -20.01 -18.94 1.60
CA TYR A 205 -18.88 -18.25 0.98
C TYR A 205 -17.52 -18.86 1.31
N THR A 206 -17.24 -20.03 0.73
CA THR A 206 -15.95 -20.71 0.92
C THR A 206 -14.77 -20.07 0.16
N TYR A 207 -14.99 -19.16 -0.78
CA TYR A 207 -13.93 -18.43 -1.51
C TYR A 207 -14.46 -17.16 -2.18
N ALA A 208 -14.45 -16.04 -1.48
CA ALA A 208 -14.62 -14.71 -2.10
C ALA A 208 -13.28 -14.19 -2.66
N SER A 209 -12.60 -14.98 -3.50
CA SER A 209 -11.31 -14.58 -4.06
C SER A 209 -11.39 -13.73 -5.33
N TYR A 210 -12.59 -13.34 -5.79
CA TYR A 210 -12.75 -12.54 -7.00
C TYR A 210 -13.87 -11.51 -6.86
N LEU A 211 -13.55 -10.38 -6.23
CA LEU A 211 -14.37 -9.18 -6.42
C LEU A 211 -14.08 -8.62 -7.81
N THR A 212 -15.00 -8.79 -8.73
CA THR A 212 -14.95 -8.10 -10.02
C THR A 212 -15.49 -6.69 -9.85
N ASN A 213 -14.62 -5.73 -10.05
CA ASN A 213 -14.97 -4.34 -10.09
C ASN A 213 -15.82 -4.08 -11.35
N THR A 214 -17.06 -3.67 -11.17
CA THR A 214 -17.92 -3.22 -12.28
C THR A 214 -18.02 -1.71 -12.27
N ALA A 215 -18.44 -1.13 -13.42
CA ALA A 215 -18.68 0.31 -13.54
C ALA A 215 -19.75 0.85 -12.56
N ASN A 216 -20.42 0.00 -11.81
CA ASN A 216 -21.48 0.35 -10.85
C ASN A 216 -21.13 -0.03 -9.39
N GLY A 217 -19.85 -0.27 -9.09
CA GLY A 217 -19.38 -0.68 -7.76
C GLY A 217 -19.01 -2.18 -7.67
N PRO A 218 -18.52 -2.63 -6.53
CA PRO A 218 -18.14 -4.02 -6.33
C PRO A 218 -19.38 -4.92 -6.42
N LEU A 219 -19.30 -5.98 -7.25
CA LEU A 219 -20.22 -7.11 -7.22
C LEU A 219 -19.64 -8.18 -6.31
N LEU A 220 -20.40 -8.57 -5.32
CA LEU A 220 -20.17 -9.78 -4.52
C LEU A 220 -20.71 -10.99 -5.27
#